data_39d51188299095e424503e1663febfb2
#
_entry.id   39d51188299095e424503e1663febfb2
#
_cell.length_a   1.000
_cell.length_b   1.000
_cell.length_c   1.000
_cell.angle_alpha   90.00
_cell.angle_beta   90.00
_cell.angle_gamma   90.00
#
_symmetry.space_group_name_H-M   'P 1'
#
loop_
_entity.id
_entity.type
_entity.pdbx_description
1 polymer ?
#
loop_
_entity_poly.entity_id
_entity_poly.type
_entity_poly.pdbx_seq_one_letter_code
_entity_poly.pdbx_strand_id
1 'polypeptide(L)'
;SDHGCHFRTRNSEYKRSGHESSIRIPMVFRGPGFTGGTEVDTLVSLIDLPPTLLETAGADVPDTFHGCSMVPLGAGDYSHARERVFVQISEAELGRTVRTEKWKYSVYAPDRDPRRDPSSDTYTERYLYDLENDPHECVNLIGRGGRYRQAADALMDALKQEMAAAGEEVPEIDKARYYE
;
A
#
# COMPACT_ATOMS: atom_id res chain seq x y z
N SER A 1 3.70 3.45 -15.16
CA SER A 1 4.63 4.30 -14.37
C SER A 1 5.08 3.53 -13.13
N ASP A 2 6.24 3.89 -12.59
CA ASP A 2 6.80 3.34 -11.34
C ASP A 2 6.24 4.04 -10.09
N HIS A 3 5.83 5.29 -10.23
CA HIS A 3 5.19 6.09 -9.17
C HIS A 3 4.39 7.25 -9.76
N GLY A 4 3.55 7.86 -8.93
CA GLY A 4 2.86 9.10 -9.21
C GLY A 4 3.62 10.33 -8.71
N CYS A 5 2.91 11.46 -8.60
CA CYS A 5 3.47 12.72 -8.14
C CYS A 5 2.41 13.52 -7.36
N HIS A 6 2.71 13.92 -6.14
CA HIS A 6 1.85 14.78 -5.33
C HIS A 6 2.26 16.26 -5.37
N PHE A 7 3.23 16.65 -6.20
CA PHE A 7 3.64 18.03 -6.42
C PHE A 7 3.97 18.81 -5.13
N ARG A 8 4.58 18.15 -4.15
CA ARG A 8 4.92 18.68 -2.81
C ARG A 8 3.71 19.12 -1.97
N THR A 9 2.52 18.59 -2.27
CA THR A 9 1.31 18.92 -1.50
C THR A 9 1.20 18.13 -0.19
N ARG A 10 2.03 17.10 -0.01
CA ARG A 10 1.98 16.17 1.12
C ARG A 10 3.22 16.23 2.02
N ASN A 11 4.39 16.48 1.46
CA ASN A 11 5.65 16.67 2.15
C ASN A 11 6.61 17.51 1.26
N SER A 12 7.86 17.70 1.67
CA SER A 12 8.87 18.46 0.91
C SER A 12 9.35 17.78 -0.37
N GLU A 13 9.07 16.49 -0.53
CA GLU A 13 9.38 15.71 -1.71
C GLU A 13 8.22 15.78 -2.73
N TYR A 14 8.36 15.08 -3.86
CA TYR A 14 7.30 15.07 -4.88
C TYR A 14 6.56 13.73 -5.00
N LYS A 15 7.10 12.64 -4.43
CA LYS A 15 6.57 11.27 -4.60
C LYS A 15 6.58 10.40 -3.34
N ARG A 16 7.51 10.59 -2.42
CA ARG A 16 7.78 9.69 -1.29
C ARG A 16 6.74 9.82 -0.19
N SER A 17 5.55 9.31 -0.47
CA SER A 17 4.44 9.26 0.51
C SER A 17 3.48 8.12 0.18
N GLY A 18 2.71 7.66 1.18
CA GLY A 18 1.66 6.64 1.00
C GLY A 18 0.36 7.17 0.38
N HIS A 19 0.30 8.41 -0.10
CA HIS A 19 -0.91 9.00 -0.67
C HIS A 19 -1.21 8.47 -2.09
N GLU A 20 -2.49 8.41 -2.47
CA GLU A 20 -2.95 7.94 -3.79
C GLU A 20 -2.21 8.63 -4.94
N SER A 21 -1.95 9.94 -4.82
CA SER A 21 -1.20 10.69 -5.81
C SER A 21 0.23 10.19 -6.07
N SER A 22 0.81 9.44 -5.12
CA SER A 22 2.12 8.81 -5.28
C SER A 22 2.05 7.34 -5.63
N ILE A 23 1.07 6.60 -5.07
CA ILE A 23 1.03 5.13 -5.16
C ILE A 23 0.01 4.59 -6.16
N ARG A 24 -1.06 5.36 -6.48
CA ARG A 24 -2.03 4.96 -7.51
C ARG A 24 -1.53 5.36 -8.88
N ILE A 25 -1.00 4.40 -9.61
CA ILE A 25 -0.37 4.59 -10.92
C ILE A 25 -1.17 3.89 -12.02
N PRO A 26 -1.19 4.43 -13.25
CA PRO A 26 -1.80 3.76 -14.39
C PRO A 26 -0.96 2.54 -14.80
N MET A 27 -1.64 1.43 -15.09
CA MET A 27 -1.02 0.19 -15.56
C MET A 27 -1.83 -0.37 -16.73
N VAL A 28 -1.15 -0.71 -17.83
CA VAL A 28 -1.77 -1.27 -19.03
C VAL A 28 -0.94 -2.45 -19.51
N PHE A 29 -1.60 -3.57 -19.76
CA PHE A 29 -0.98 -4.78 -20.30
C PHE A 29 -1.50 -5.11 -21.70
N ARG A 30 -0.61 -5.61 -22.54
CA ARG A 30 -0.93 -6.21 -23.82
C ARG A 30 0.09 -7.30 -24.14
N GLY A 31 -0.38 -8.50 -24.41
CA GLY A 31 0.50 -9.63 -24.74
C GLY A 31 -0.17 -10.96 -24.41
N PRO A 32 0.59 -12.05 -24.30
CA PRO A 32 0.09 -13.33 -23.87
C PRO A 32 -0.62 -13.23 -22.52
N GLY A 33 -1.81 -13.80 -22.40
CA GLY A 33 -2.64 -13.68 -21.18
C GLY A 33 -3.44 -12.35 -21.05
N PHE A 34 -3.11 -11.31 -21.87
CA PHE A 34 -3.77 -10.00 -21.86
C PHE A 34 -4.24 -9.62 -23.26
N THR A 35 -5.37 -10.18 -23.67
CA THR A 35 -5.87 -10.06 -25.07
C THR A 35 -6.63 -8.77 -25.36
N GLY A 36 -6.80 -7.90 -24.33
CA GLY A 36 -7.30 -6.55 -24.48
C GLY A 36 -8.78 -6.36 -24.26
N GLY A 37 -9.18 -5.09 -24.09
CA GLY A 37 -10.57 -4.67 -23.92
C GLY A 37 -11.15 -4.90 -22.52
N THR A 38 -10.34 -5.37 -21.55
CA THR A 38 -10.78 -5.59 -20.17
C THR A 38 -10.23 -4.49 -19.27
N GLU A 39 -11.06 -3.95 -18.42
CA GLU A 39 -10.68 -3.09 -17.29
C GLU A 39 -10.74 -3.94 -16.01
N VAL A 40 -9.69 -3.87 -15.21
CA VAL A 40 -9.56 -4.61 -13.95
C VAL A 40 -9.54 -3.61 -12.81
N ASP A 41 -10.57 -3.65 -12.00
CA ASP A 41 -10.86 -2.68 -10.95
C ASP A 41 -10.61 -3.28 -9.56
N THR A 42 -9.45 -3.93 -9.40
CA THR A 42 -9.03 -4.52 -8.13
C THR A 42 -7.63 -4.04 -7.73
N LEU A 43 -7.27 -4.31 -6.48
CA LEU A 43 -5.95 -3.95 -5.97
C LEU A 43 -4.86 -4.81 -6.58
N VAL A 44 -3.85 -4.16 -7.12
CA VAL A 44 -2.60 -4.76 -7.59
C VAL A 44 -1.40 -3.99 -7.05
N SER A 45 -0.24 -4.61 -7.02
CA SER A 45 0.99 -4.00 -6.55
C SER A 45 2.10 -4.11 -7.60
N LEU A 46 3.07 -3.21 -7.58
CA LEU A 46 4.24 -3.30 -8.48
C LEU A 46 5.04 -4.59 -8.29
N ILE A 47 5.01 -5.19 -7.10
CA ILE A 47 5.65 -6.48 -6.85
C ILE A 47 4.99 -7.64 -7.62
N ASP A 48 3.79 -7.43 -8.16
CA ASP A 48 3.08 -8.43 -8.99
C ASP A 48 3.59 -8.46 -10.44
N LEU A 49 4.34 -7.42 -10.87
CA LEU A 49 4.89 -7.37 -12.22
C LEU A 49 5.91 -8.49 -12.53
N PRO A 50 6.93 -8.74 -11.68
CA PRO A 50 7.90 -9.79 -11.98
C PRO A 50 7.27 -11.18 -12.13
N PRO A 51 6.42 -11.69 -11.22
CA PRO A 51 5.78 -12.99 -11.40
C PRO A 51 4.84 -13.02 -12.62
N THR A 52 4.14 -11.92 -12.94
CA THR A 52 3.33 -11.83 -14.15
C THR A 52 4.15 -11.97 -15.42
N LEU A 53 5.32 -11.31 -15.50
CA LEU A 53 6.20 -11.37 -16.64
C LEU A 53 6.82 -12.76 -16.81
N LEU A 54 7.21 -13.43 -15.71
CA LEU A 54 7.72 -14.80 -15.76
C LEU A 54 6.65 -15.77 -16.26
N GLU A 55 5.43 -15.72 -15.71
CA GLU A 55 4.34 -16.57 -16.15
C GLU A 55 3.99 -16.35 -17.63
N THR A 56 3.89 -15.11 -18.09
CA THR A 56 3.62 -14.81 -19.51
C THR A 56 4.75 -15.28 -20.45
N ALA A 57 5.97 -15.37 -19.94
CA ALA A 57 7.12 -15.91 -20.66
C ALA A 57 7.19 -17.45 -20.61
N GLY A 58 6.31 -18.12 -19.89
CA GLY A 58 6.34 -19.57 -19.66
C GLY A 58 7.50 -20.03 -18.77
N ALA A 59 8.01 -19.14 -17.93
CA ALA A 59 9.07 -19.43 -16.95
C ALA A 59 8.48 -19.68 -15.56
N ASP A 60 9.18 -20.49 -14.76
CA ASP A 60 8.79 -20.76 -13.39
C ASP A 60 8.88 -19.49 -12.54
N VAL A 61 7.88 -19.26 -11.68
CA VAL A 61 7.87 -18.18 -10.70
C VAL A 61 8.47 -18.71 -9.40
N PRO A 62 9.57 -18.13 -8.90
CA PRO A 62 10.17 -18.55 -7.64
C PRO A 62 9.25 -18.32 -6.44
N ASP A 63 9.20 -19.27 -5.50
CA ASP A 63 8.42 -19.19 -4.26
C ASP A 63 8.85 -18.04 -3.34
N THR A 64 10.02 -17.43 -3.60
CA THR A 64 10.52 -16.28 -2.85
C THR A 64 9.88 -14.95 -3.24
N PHE A 65 9.04 -14.93 -4.27
CA PHE A 65 8.33 -13.72 -4.67
C PHE A 65 7.12 -13.47 -3.77
N HIS A 66 7.02 -12.25 -3.26
CA HIS A 66 5.87 -11.79 -2.47
C HIS A 66 4.70 -11.30 -3.36
N GLY A 67 4.95 -11.08 -4.65
CA GLY A 67 3.96 -10.72 -5.63
C GLY A 67 3.21 -11.93 -6.18
N CYS A 68 2.01 -11.69 -6.71
CA CYS A 68 1.19 -12.69 -7.40
C CYS A 68 1.05 -12.31 -8.87
N SER A 69 0.99 -13.31 -9.76
CA SER A 69 0.74 -13.05 -11.18
C SER A 69 -0.65 -12.43 -11.39
N MET A 70 -0.70 -11.43 -12.26
CA MET A 70 -1.95 -10.77 -12.68
C MET A 70 -2.58 -11.44 -13.93
N VAL A 71 -2.00 -12.51 -14.47
CA VAL A 71 -2.56 -13.23 -15.63
C VAL A 71 -3.99 -13.73 -15.36
N PRO A 72 -4.32 -14.32 -14.18
CA PRO A 72 -5.69 -14.69 -13.86
C PRO A 72 -6.67 -13.50 -13.90
N LEU A 73 -6.26 -12.33 -13.41
CA LEU A 73 -7.09 -11.12 -13.45
C LEU A 73 -7.41 -10.70 -14.89
N GLY A 74 -6.42 -10.80 -15.80
CA GLY A 74 -6.60 -10.55 -17.23
C GLY A 74 -7.57 -11.51 -17.90
N ALA A 75 -7.74 -12.72 -17.34
CA ALA A 75 -8.70 -13.74 -17.77
C ALA A 75 -10.08 -13.62 -17.06
N GLY A 76 -10.25 -12.63 -16.15
CA GLY A 76 -11.49 -12.46 -15.38
C GLY A 76 -11.61 -13.34 -14.14
N ASP A 77 -10.53 -13.99 -13.72
CA ASP A 77 -10.49 -14.76 -12.48
C ASP A 77 -9.96 -13.89 -11.33
N TYR A 78 -10.84 -13.53 -10.42
CA TYR A 78 -10.59 -12.71 -9.24
C TYR A 78 -10.45 -13.52 -7.95
N SER A 79 -10.38 -14.85 -8.04
CA SER A 79 -10.33 -15.74 -6.86
C SER A 79 -9.13 -15.47 -5.94
N HIS A 80 -8.05 -14.91 -6.49
CA HIS A 80 -6.84 -14.54 -5.79
C HIS A 80 -6.60 -13.02 -5.77
N ALA A 81 -7.65 -12.21 -6.01
CA ALA A 81 -7.54 -10.77 -5.94
C ALA A 81 -7.13 -10.31 -4.53
N ARG A 82 -6.28 -9.30 -4.46
CA ARG A 82 -5.82 -8.74 -3.19
C ARG A 82 -6.94 -7.97 -2.50
N GLU A 83 -7.12 -8.21 -1.22
CA GLU A 83 -7.99 -7.38 -0.36
C GLU A 83 -7.29 -6.09 0.08
N ARG A 84 -5.94 -6.09 0.07
CA ARG A 84 -5.12 -4.97 0.52
C ARG A 84 -3.74 -4.98 -0.12
N VAL A 85 -3.11 -3.82 -0.16
CA VAL A 85 -1.71 -3.64 -0.56
C VAL A 85 -0.90 -3.02 0.57
N PHE A 86 0.36 -3.44 0.68
CA PHE A 86 1.35 -2.92 1.60
C PHE A 86 2.33 -2.01 0.88
N VAL A 87 2.66 -0.87 1.49
CA VAL A 87 3.58 0.13 0.91
C VAL A 87 4.60 0.54 1.97
N GLN A 88 5.87 0.49 1.58
CA GLN A 88 6.99 0.98 2.38
C GLN A 88 7.42 2.35 1.84
N ILE A 89 7.62 3.29 2.76
CA ILE A 89 8.12 4.64 2.45
C ILE A 89 9.47 4.80 3.13
N SER A 90 10.43 5.34 2.41
CA SER A 90 11.77 5.70 2.89
C SER A 90 12.20 7.06 2.35
N GLU A 91 13.35 7.55 2.79
CA GLU A 91 14.00 8.80 2.40
C GLU A 91 13.28 10.08 2.86
N ALA A 92 11.99 10.25 2.67
CA ALA A 92 11.23 11.40 3.18
C ALA A 92 10.73 11.17 4.61
N GLU A 93 10.29 9.96 4.89
CA GLU A 93 9.93 9.46 6.20
C GLU A 93 10.12 7.94 6.22
N LEU A 94 10.37 7.36 7.37
CA LEU A 94 10.32 5.91 7.53
C LEU A 94 8.88 5.53 7.84
N GLY A 95 8.13 5.17 6.81
CA GLY A 95 6.69 4.93 6.88
C GLY A 95 6.27 3.56 6.40
N ARG A 96 5.12 3.12 6.88
CA ARG A 96 4.43 1.90 6.45
C ARG A 96 2.96 2.22 6.24
N THR A 97 2.39 1.70 5.16
CA THR A 97 1.00 1.98 4.79
C THR A 97 0.31 0.70 4.37
N VAL A 98 -0.90 0.47 4.83
CA VAL A 98 -1.82 -0.52 4.29
C VAL A 98 -3.00 0.20 3.62
N ARG A 99 -3.35 -0.26 2.41
CA ARG A 99 -4.46 0.28 1.62
C ARG A 99 -5.40 -0.87 1.27
N THR A 100 -6.64 -0.76 1.67
CA THR A 100 -7.77 -1.60 1.23
C THR A 100 -8.58 -0.84 0.18
N GLU A 101 -9.62 -1.43 -0.39
CA GLU A 101 -10.49 -0.75 -1.33
C GLU A 101 -11.09 0.55 -0.74
N LYS A 102 -11.51 0.50 0.53
CA LYS A 102 -12.16 1.61 1.22
C LYS A 102 -11.22 2.48 2.03
N TRP A 103 -10.25 1.88 2.71
CA TRP A 103 -9.45 2.56 3.73
C TRP A 103 -7.98 2.61 3.38
N LYS A 104 -7.33 3.65 3.84
CA LYS A 104 -5.88 3.74 3.92
C LYS A 104 -5.46 4.12 5.32
N TYR A 105 -4.49 3.37 5.86
CA TYR A 105 -3.90 3.59 7.16
C TYR A 105 -2.39 3.61 7.05
N SER A 106 -1.76 4.60 7.67
CA SER A 106 -0.32 4.78 7.61
C SER A 106 0.26 5.08 8.99
N VAL A 107 1.46 4.57 9.19
CA VAL A 107 2.29 4.83 10.37
C VAL A 107 3.66 5.33 9.93
N TYR A 108 4.39 6.00 10.83
CA TYR A 108 5.76 6.46 10.58
C TYR A 108 6.60 6.36 11.86
N ALA A 109 7.91 6.28 11.72
CA ALA A 109 8.86 6.27 12.82
C ALA A 109 9.56 7.65 12.91
N PRO A 110 9.11 8.55 13.82
CA PRO A 110 9.61 9.93 13.88
C PRO A 110 11.07 10.03 14.33
N ASP A 111 11.54 9.05 15.11
CA ASP A 111 12.86 9.05 15.73
C ASP A 111 13.92 8.29 14.91
N ARG A 112 13.60 7.91 13.67
CA ARG A 112 14.50 7.19 12.77
C ARG A 112 14.94 8.06 11.59
N ASP A 113 16.14 7.83 11.12
CA ASP A 113 16.64 8.45 9.89
C ASP A 113 16.16 7.66 8.68
N PRO A 114 15.18 8.15 7.90
CA PRO A 114 14.59 7.41 6.79
C PRO A 114 15.53 7.13 5.63
N ARG A 115 16.74 7.68 5.66
CA ARG A 115 17.79 7.42 4.66
C ARG A 115 18.77 6.34 5.07
N ARG A 116 18.77 5.96 6.35
CA ARG A 116 19.74 5.01 6.93
C ARG A 116 19.07 3.80 7.55
N ASP A 117 17.92 4.03 8.22
CA ASP A 117 17.22 3.00 8.94
C ASP A 117 16.23 2.29 8.02
N PRO A 118 16.33 0.97 7.82
CA PRO A 118 15.42 0.22 6.95
C PRO A 118 14.05 -0.04 7.62
N SER A 119 14.00 -0.10 8.95
CA SER A 119 12.82 -0.39 9.75
C SER A 119 12.93 0.23 11.14
N SER A 120 11.86 0.10 11.93
CA SER A 120 11.81 0.50 13.34
C SER A 120 11.01 -0.53 14.13
N ASP A 121 11.34 -0.70 15.38
CA ASP A 121 10.58 -1.47 16.39
C ASP A 121 9.36 -0.69 16.93
N THR A 122 9.32 0.63 16.66
CA THR A 122 8.24 1.51 17.12
C THR A 122 7.83 2.47 16.01
N TYR A 123 6.53 2.57 15.77
CA TYR A 123 5.92 3.53 14.85
C TYR A 123 4.81 4.30 15.55
N THR A 124 4.44 5.44 14.99
CA THR A 124 3.31 6.28 15.43
C THR A 124 2.27 6.37 14.32
N GLU A 125 0.99 6.33 14.66
CA GLU A 125 -0.10 6.55 13.69
C GLU A 125 0.05 7.89 12.97
N ARG A 126 -0.10 7.88 11.64
CA ARG A 126 0.11 9.05 10.77
C ARG A 126 -1.16 9.51 10.09
N TYR A 127 -1.79 8.62 9.32
CA TYR A 127 -2.98 8.92 8.53
C TYR A 127 -4.01 7.81 8.64
N LEU A 128 -5.28 8.22 8.58
CA LEU A 128 -6.41 7.36 8.24
C LEU A 128 -7.28 8.10 7.23
N TYR A 129 -7.54 7.50 6.07
CA TYR A 129 -8.40 8.07 5.04
C TYR A 129 -9.52 7.10 4.66
N ASP A 130 -10.72 7.62 4.48
CA ASP A 130 -11.88 6.93 3.91
C ASP A 130 -11.91 7.23 2.40
N LEU A 131 -11.28 6.36 1.59
CA LEU A 131 -11.11 6.56 0.16
C LEU A 131 -12.41 6.49 -0.65
N GLU A 132 -13.45 5.88 -0.08
CA GLU A 132 -14.78 5.83 -0.67
C GLU A 132 -15.45 7.21 -0.63
N ASN A 133 -15.30 7.95 0.47
CA ASN A 133 -15.91 9.27 0.68
C ASN A 133 -14.94 10.43 0.44
N ASP A 134 -13.64 10.18 0.50
CA ASP A 134 -12.57 11.15 0.30
C ASP A 134 -11.43 10.56 -0.55
N PRO A 135 -11.67 10.30 -1.85
CA PRO A 135 -10.66 9.71 -2.74
C PRO A 135 -9.43 10.60 -2.96
N HIS A 136 -9.51 11.87 -2.58
CA HIS A 136 -8.41 12.82 -2.67
C HIS A 136 -7.64 13.00 -1.37
N GLU A 137 -8.02 12.27 -0.30
CA GLU A 137 -7.30 12.28 0.98
C GLU A 137 -7.15 13.69 1.58
N CYS A 138 -8.23 14.46 1.54
CA CYS A 138 -8.27 15.84 2.02
C CYS A 138 -8.43 15.90 3.54
N VAL A 139 -9.03 14.87 4.17
CA VAL A 139 -9.38 14.86 5.58
C VAL A 139 -8.73 13.67 6.28
N ASN A 140 -7.66 13.93 7.05
CA ASN A 140 -7.09 12.92 7.91
C ASN A 140 -8.04 12.61 9.09
N LEU A 141 -8.43 11.35 9.21
CA LEU A 141 -9.36 10.85 10.22
C LEU A 141 -8.66 10.24 11.45
N ILE A 142 -7.31 10.16 11.42
CA ILE A 142 -6.56 9.62 12.56
C ILE A 142 -6.79 10.48 13.80
N GLY A 143 -6.88 9.86 14.97
CA GLY A 143 -7.18 10.56 16.23
C GLY A 143 -8.66 10.90 16.43
N ARG A 144 -9.54 10.59 15.47
CA ARG A 144 -10.99 10.70 15.66
C ARG A 144 -11.56 9.43 16.29
N GLY A 145 -12.54 9.60 17.20
CA GLY A 145 -13.18 8.50 17.95
C GLY A 145 -14.18 7.67 17.14
N GLY A 146 -14.87 6.78 17.86
CA GLY A 146 -15.97 5.97 17.33
C GLY A 146 -15.54 5.03 16.21
N ARG A 147 -16.30 5.04 15.09
CA ARG A 147 -16.08 4.17 13.93
C ARG A 147 -14.69 4.32 13.29
N TYR A 148 -14.10 5.50 13.39
CA TYR A 148 -12.78 5.75 12.80
C TYR A 148 -11.69 5.07 13.63
N ARG A 149 -11.83 5.04 14.95
CA ARG A 149 -10.89 4.29 15.81
C ARG A 149 -10.99 2.79 15.55
N GLN A 150 -12.20 2.27 15.39
CA GLN A 150 -12.41 0.85 15.06
C GLN A 150 -11.77 0.48 13.72
N ALA A 151 -11.92 1.34 12.71
CA ALA A 151 -11.28 1.14 11.42
C ALA A 151 -9.74 1.18 11.53
N ALA A 152 -9.20 2.15 12.27
CA ALA A 152 -7.75 2.26 12.48
C ALA A 152 -7.18 1.06 13.25
N ASP A 153 -7.88 0.55 14.27
CA ASP A 153 -7.44 -0.64 15.01
C ASP A 153 -7.39 -1.89 14.11
N ALA A 154 -8.44 -2.11 13.31
CA ALA A 154 -8.47 -3.23 12.37
C ALA A 154 -7.37 -3.12 11.28
N LEU A 155 -7.13 -1.90 10.79
CA LEU A 155 -6.08 -1.66 9.79
C LEU A 155 -4.67 -1.72 10.38
N MET A 156 -4.50 -1.38 11.66
CA MET A 156 -3.24 -1.57 12.39
C MET A 156 -2.89 -3.06 12.46
N ASP A 157 -3.86 -3.91 12.78
CA ASP A 157 -3.65 -5.36 12.82
C ASP A 157 -3.33 -5.90 11.42
N ALA A 158 -4.03 -5.42 10.39
CA ALA A 158 -3.75 -5.76 9.01
C ALA A 158 -2.34 -5.32 8.57
N LEU A 159 -1.93 -4.10 8.94
CA LEU A 159 -0.58 -3.59 8.64
C LEU A 159 0.51 -4.46 9.30
N LYS A 160 0.34 -4.84 10.56
CA LYS A 160 1.27 -5.72 11.26
C LYS A 160 1.39 -7.09 10.59
N GLN A 161 0.28 -7.64 10.08
CA GLN A 161 0.30 -8.88 9.30
C GLN A 161 1.09 -8.74 8.01
N GLU A 162 0.90 -7.63 7.26
CA GLU A 162 1.65 -7.37 6.03
C GLU A 162 3.15 -7.18 6.29
N MET A 163 3.51 -6.46 7.37
CA MET A 163 4.90 -6.29 7.77
C MET A 163 5.55 -7.64 8.09
N ALA A 164 4.88 -8.49 8.87
CA ALA A 164 5.36 -9.85 9.17
C ALA A 164 5.51 -10.70 7.90
N ALA A 165 4.52 -10.64 6.98
CA ALA A 165 4.58 -11.35 5.71
C ALA A 165 5.72 -10.85 4.80
N ALA A 166 6.09 -9.58 4.91
CA ALA A 166 7.23 -8.99 4.21
C ALA A 166 8.59 -9.28 4.89
N GLY A 167 8.60 -10.04 6.00
CA GLY A 167 9.82 -10.39 6.74
C GLY A 167 10.30 -9.29 7.70
N GLU A 168 9.47 -8.29 8.01
CA GLU A 168 9.76 -7.30 9.03
C GLU A 168 9.37 -7.81 10.43
N GLU A 169 10.10 -7.36 11.45
CA GLU A 169 9.66 -7.56 12.84
C GLU A 169 8.36 -6.79 13.09
N VAL A 170 7.43 -7.40 13.84
CA VAL A 170 6.15 -6.76 14.16
C VAL A 170 6.37 -5.66 15.20
N PRO A 171 6.16 -4.38 14.84
CA PRO A 171 6.49 -3.27 15.72
C PRO A 171 5.40 -3.01 16.77
N GLU A 172 5.76 -2.20 17.77
CA GLU A 172 4.78 -1.45 18.53
C GLU A 172 4.29 -0.24 17.71
N ILE A 173 2.99 0.08 17.81
CA ILE A 173 2.41 1.23 17.14
C ILE A 173 1.71 2.11 18.18
N ASP A 174 2.27 3.29 18.39
CA ASP A 174 1.71 4.31 19.24
C ASP A 174 0.48 4.93 18.60
N LYS A 175 -0.64 4.89 19.34
CA LYS A 175 -1.90 5.47 18.88
C LYS A 175 -1.84 6.99 18.93
N ALA A 176 -2.36 7.64 17.88
CA ALA A 176 -2.54 9.08 17.87
C ALA A 176 -3.48 9.53 19.00
N ARG A 177 -3.19 10.69 19.56
CA ARG A 177 -4.07 11.28 20.59
C ARG A 177 -5.45 11.57 19.98
N TYR A 178 -6.48 11.26 20.75
CA TYR A 178 -7.84 11.60 20.35
C TYR A 178 -8.07 13.10 20.48
N TYR A 179 -8.68 13.68 19.47
CA TYR A 179 -9.29 15.00 19.53
C TYR A 179 -10.80 14.75 19.67
N GLU A 180 -11.39 15.21 20.75
CA GLU A 180 -12.85 15.24 20.97
C GLU A 180 -13.50 16.29 20.06
#